data_62638f95fcf5f64a232f8247c7eb2310
#
_entry.id   62638f95fcf5f64a232f8247c7eb2310
#
_cell.length_a   1.000
_cell.length_b   1.000
_cell.length_c   1.000
_cell.angle_alpha   90.00
_cell.angle_beta   90.00
_cell.angle_gamma   90.00
#
_symmetry.space_group_name_H-M   'P 1'
#
loop_
_entity.id
_entity.type
_entity.pdbx_description
1 polymer ?
#
loop_
_entity_poly.entity_id
_entity_poly.type
_entity_poly.pdbx_seq_one_letter_code
_entity_poly.pdbx_strand_id
1 'polypeptide(L)'
;MLVQEEIKAVYLXDTKVRPAYKPRTFTISRTEQSNMSSXWTYSDDAAGLTAXDSAFDEFFXYYGCRLNTSGVETAKVTQEESXXAXKLDITRLXTLTSGDNVMIAFPVRXIKMTKSXSTVTLSITEELNKVGYQYYAHSTGTLSNPXTAKDAFYLGAYKXYTNSSVMKSWSXKTPDTNVTQANSCTYAKSNGSXYNIXXFYQRMYITALYMMKYGNPNSQSVVXQXYTNXSSYQSTXATNSITNATXATTTSSTXRIKLFXLEDRWGNTPEWVXXAYTNSSKVLYCMLTGRAXTLSXXESTXTTITQTSSYTCLSSVAGNNKAMFAPIXTVNNSSWNTYYSSYNGVNSSCLWSAXGSLYDATGSGIFEWIITNSDITGNVSGSRLMYLNXLT
;
A
#
# COMPACT_ATOMS: atom_id res chain seq x y z
N MET A 1 -3.61 -9.76 19.05
CA MET A 1 -2.92 -10.27 20.26
C MET A 1 -1.46 -10.43 19.90
N LEU A 2 -0.59 -9.66 20.55
CA LEU A 2 0.83 -9.96 20.47
C LEU A 2 0.98 -11.37 21.00
N VAL A 3 1.50 -12.28 20.18
CA VAL A 3 1.93 -13.57 20.71
C VAL A 3 2.99 -13.21 21.75
N GLN A 4 2.57 -13.15 22.99
CA GLN A 4 3.52 -13.12 24.07
C GLN A 4 4.24 -14.44 24.00
N GLU A 5 5.46 -14.43 23.48
CA GLU A 5 6.39 -15.46 23.91
C GLU A 5 6.23 -15.57 25.42
N GLU A 6 6.06 -16.77 25.92
CA GLU A 6 5.98 -16.99 27.36
C GLU A 6 7.14 -16.25 28.03
N ILE A 7 6.81 -15.08 28.55
CA ILE A 7 7.76 -14.33 29.33
C ILE A 7 7.82 -15.06 30.67
N LYS A 8 8.85 -15.90 30.83
CA LYS A 8 9.14 -16.46 32.14
C LYS A 8 9.27 -15.30 33.10
N ALA A 9 8.39 -15.25 34.07
CA ALA A 9 8.35 -14.15 35.02
C ALA A 9 9.73 -14.05 35.72
N VAL A 10 10.36 -12.91 35.60
CA VAL A 10 11.58 -12.58 36.32
C VAL A 10 11.15 -11.91 37.62
N TYR A 11 11.58 -12.47 38.76
CA TYR A 11 11.29 -11.93 40.07
C TYR A 11 12.55 -11.24 40.59
N LEU A 12 12.43 -9.97 40.90
CA LEU A 12 13.41 -9.27 41.70
C LEU A 12 12.77 -9.15 43.07
N UNK A 13 13.20 -9.96 43.82
CA UNK A 13 12.73 -10.01 45.00
C UNK A 13 11.39 -10.60 44.89
N ASP A 14 10.67 -10.36 45.36
CA ASP A 14 9.29 -10.81 45.31
C ASP A 14 8.39 -9.99 44.37
N THR A 15 8.96 -9.08 43.66
CA THR A 15 8.18 -8.28 42.68
C THR A 15 8.32 -8.91 41.29
N LYS A 16 7.19 -9.29 40.68
CA LYS A 16 7.15 -9.80 39.33
C LYS A 16 7.51 -8.69 38.35
N VAL A 17 8.70 -8.76 37.79
CA VAL A 17 9.17 -7.77 36.79
C VAL A 17 8.91 -8.36 35.41
N ARG A 18 8.09 -7.71 34.62
CA ARG A 18 7.97 -8.10 33.21
C ARG A 18 9.24 -7.69 32.48
N PRO A 19 9.84 -8.59 31.68
CA PRO A 19 10.94 -8.16 30.84
C PRO A 19 10.49 -6.99 29.99
N ALA A 20 11.40 -6.05 29.78
CA ALA A 20 11.11 -4.92 28.90
C ALA A 20 10.80 -5.44 27.49
N TYR A 21 9.71 -4.99 26.90
CA TYR A 21 9.38 -5.35 25.53
C TYR A 21 10.52 -4.90 24.61
N LYS A 22 11.03 -5.84 23.81
CA LYS A 22 12.08 -5.55 22.84
C LYS A 22 11.43 -5.36 21.47
N PRO A 23 11.44 -4.13 20.93
CA PRO A 23 10.85 -3.92 19.60
C PRO A 23 11.57 -4.75 18.53
N ARG A 24 10.80 -5.39 17.68
CA ARG A 24 11.35 -6.22 16.60
C ARG A 24 11.71 -5.36 15.40
N THR A 25 12.71 -5.82 14.64
CA THR A 25 13.07 -5.25 13.34
C THR A 25 13.19 -6.39 12.33
N PHE A 26 12.40 -6.33 11.27
CA PHE A 26 12.45 -7.29 10.17
C PHE A 26 13.18 -6.65 9.00
N THR A 27 14.12 -7.38 8.41
CA THR A 27 14.93 -6.87 7.30
C THR A 27 14.96 -7.89 6.16
N ILE A 28 14.86 -7.38 4.93
CA ILE A 28 14.98 -8.17 3.72
C ILE A 28 15.89 -7.41 2.75
N SER A 29 16.79 -8.12 2.09
CA SER A 29 17.74 -7.49 1.18
C SER A 29 17.98 -8.34 -0.07
N ARG A 30 18.40 -7.67 -1.14
CA ARG A 30 18.73 -8.33 -2.40
C ARG A 30 19.56 -7.43 -3.30
N THR A 31 20.49 -8.05 -4.03
CA THR A 31 21.18 -7.38 -5.12
C THR A 31 20.30 -7.38 -6.37
N GLU A 32 20.03 -6.21 -6.93
CA GLU A 32 19.25 -6.07 -8.17
C GLU A 32 19.99 -6.72 -9.33
N GLN A 33 19.28 -7.55 -10.06
CA GLN A 33 19.80 -8.28 -11.22
C GLN A 33 18.73 -8.31 -12.31
N SER A 34 19.09 -8.83 -13.46
CA SER A 34 18.19 -8.98 -14.59
C SER A 34 16.98 -9.87 -14.29
N ASN A 35 17.11 -10.79 -13.35
CA ASN A 35 16.00 -11.64 -12.89
C ASN A 35 15.78 -11.40 -11.40
N MET A 36 14.65 -10.81 -11.04
CA MET A 36 14.33 -10.40 -9.67
C MET A 36 13.48 -11.43 -8.91
N SER A 37 13.26 -12.61 -9.47
CA SER A 37 12.32 -13.58 -8.91
C SER A 37 12.83 -14.39 -7.72
N SER A 38 14.07 -14.25 -7.36
CA SER A 38 14.65 -15.10 -6.30
C SER A 38 15.55 -14.34 -5.35
N UNK A 39 15.79 -15.03 -4.22
CA UNK A 39 16.78 -14.65 -3.41
C UNK A 39 16.71 -13.36 -2.67
N TRP A 40 15.66 -13.23 -2.13
CA TRP A 40 15.66 -12.22 -1.08
C TRP A 40 16.09 -12.87 0.25
N THR A 41 16.96 -12.20 0.95
CA THR A 41 17.52 -12.71 2.20
C THR A 41 16.89 -12.00 3.40
N TYR A 42 16.33 -12.77 4.31
CA TYR A 42 15.76 -12.28 5.56
C TYR A 42 16.83 -12.20 6.64
N SER A 43 16.78 -11.15 7.44
CA SER A 43 17.74 -10.96 8.55
C SER A 43 17.08 -10.22 9.71
N ASP A 44 17.85 -9.94 10.74
CA ASP A 44 17.37 -9.41 12.02
C ASP A 44 16.30 -10.34 12.59
N ASP A 45 15.18 -9.82 13.09
CA ASP A 45 14.12 -10.65 13.68
C ASP A 45 13.31 -11.43 12.63
N ALA A 46 13.56 -11.20 11.33
CA ALA A 46 13.00 -12.01 10.25
C ALA A 46 13.89 -13.20 9.87
N ALA A 47 15.08 -13.32 10.47
CA ALA A 47 15.99 -14.44 10.15
C ALA A 47 15.31 -15.78 10.43
N GLY A 48 15.35 -16.67 9.45
CA GLY A 48 14.73 -17.99 9.56
C GLY A 48 13.27 -18.05 9.09
N LEU A 49 12.61 -16.90 8.88
CA LEU A 49 11.27 -16.90 8.30
C LEU A 49 11.36 -17.20 6.79
N THR A 50 10.24 -17.68 6.25
CA THR A 50 10.10 -17.92 4.81
C THR A 50 8.97 -17.05 4.28
N ALA A 51 8.99 -16.84 3.00
CA ALA A 51 7.91 -16.05 2.39
C ALA A 51 6.53 -16.66 2.72
N UNK A 52 5.64 -15.65 3.07
CA UNK A 52 4.36 -15.93 3.40
C UNK A 52 4.11 -16.43 4.75
N ASP A 53 5.12 -16.40 5.64
CA ASP A 53 5.03 -16.82 7.05
C ASP A 53 4.04 -15.93 7.81
N SER A 54 3.24 -16.52 8.67
CA SER A 54 2.21 -15.76 9.43
C SER A 54 2.82 -14.75 10.41
N ALA A 55 4.08 -14.94 10.82
CA ALA A 55 4.77 -13.97 11.66
C ALA A 55 4.82 -12.57 11.06
N PHE A 56 4.78 -12.45 9.72
CA PHE A 56 4.72 -11.14 9.08
C PHE A 56 3.39 -10.43 9.38
N ASP A 57 2.25 -11.15 9.28
CA ASP A 57 0.95 -10.54 9.58
C ASP A 57 0.85 -10.12 11.05
N GLU A 58 1.38 -10.95 11.95
CA GLU A 58 1.45 -10.65 13.37
C GLU A 58 2.31 -9.41 13.65
N PHE A 59 3.43 -9.29 12.92
CA PHE A 59 4.32 -8.12 13.03
C PHE A 59 3.67 -6.87 12.47
N PHE A 60 2.95 -6.95 11.36
CA PHE A 60 2.32 -5.79 10.72
C PHE A 60 1.15 -5.22 11.53
N UNK A 61 0.31 -6.09 12.04
CA UNK A 61 -0.69 -5.73 12.83
C UNK A 61 -1.86 -5.09 12.24
N TYR A 62 -2.09 -5.20 10.99
CA TYR A 62 -3.26 -4.56 10.36
C TYR A 62 -4.57 -5.27 10.77
N TYR A 63 -5.65 -4.54 10.69
CA TYR A 63 -6.97 -5.10 11.08
C TYR A 63 -8.10 -4.37 10.35
N GLY A 64 -9.26 -5.04 10.23
CA GLY A 64 -10.47 -4.47 9.65
C GLY A 64 -11.24 -3.66 10.67
N CYS A 65 -11.85 -2.56 10.23
CA CYS A 65 -12.69 -1.74 11.11
C CYS A 65 -13.77 -1.02 10.29
N ARG A 66 -14.72 -0.47 11.00
CA ARG A 66 -15.70 0.46 10.45
C ARG A 66 -15.37 1.84 11.01
N LEU A 67 -15.16 2.80 10.12
CA LEU A 67 -14.73 4.14 10.48
C LEU A 67 -15.81 5.15 10.10
N ASN A 68 -16.21 5.99 11.04
CA ASN A 68 -17.23 7.00 10.78
C ASN A 68 -16.59 8.29 10.22
N THR A 69 -17.42 9.30 9.96
CA THR A 69 -16.97 10.57 9.36
C THR A 69 -16.04 11.37 10.27
N SER A 70 -16.06 11.11 11.57
CA SER A 70 -15.15 11.74 12.54
C SER A 70 -13.86 10.96 12.75
N GLY A 71 -13.68 9.82 12.02
CA GLY A 71 -12.50 8.99 12.16
C GLY A 71 -12.51 8.10 13.41
N VAL A 72 -13.71 7.84 13.96
CA VAL A 72 -13.85 6.96 15.12
C VAL A 72 -14.16 5.54 14.65
N GLU A 73 -13.45 4.57 15.20
CA GLU A 73 -13.72 3.14 14.94
C GLU A 73 -15.00 2.75 15.67
N THR A 74 -16.05 2.40 14.89
CA THR A 74 -17.35 2.01 15.44
C THR A 74 -17.51 0.50 15.49
N ALA A 75 -16.63 -0.24 14.84
CA ALA A 75 -16.54 -1.71 14.91
C ALA A 75 -15.14 -2.14 14.48
N LYS A 76 -14.70 -3.30 14.95
CA LYS A 76 -13.34 -3.79 14.69
C LYS A 76 -13.34 -5.32 14.50
N VAL A 77 -12.49 -5.80 13.58
CA VAL A 77 -12.22 -7.23 13.39
C VAL A 77 -10.71 -7.39 13.35
N THR A 78 -10.15 -7.98 14.37
CA THR A 78 -8.70 -8.16 14.50
C THR A 78 -8.20 -9.30 13.60
N GLN A 79 -6.90 -9.38 13.41
CA GLN A 79 -6.28 -10.50 12.69
C GLN A 79 -6.56 -11.82 13.39
N GLU A 80 -6.55 -11.84 14.72
CA GLU A 80 -6.85 -13.04 15.51
C GLU A 80 -8.25 -13.56 15.18
N GLU A 81 -9.24 -12.70 15.13
CA GLU A 81 -10.59 -13.05 14.72
C GLU A 81 -10.64 -13.50 13.25
N SER A 82 -9.93 -12.85 12.41
CA SER A 82 -9.81 -13.23 10.99
C SER A 82 -9.15 -14.59 10.78
N UNK A 83 -8.34 -14.79 11.47
CA UNK A 83 -7.58 -15.98 11.37
C UNK A 83 -8.31 -17.14 11.86
N UNK A 84 -8.87 -16.84 12.79
CA UNK A 84 -9.75 -17.76 13.33
C UNK A 84 -10.81 -18.20 12.41
N ALA A 85 -11.20 -17.28 11.74
CA ALA A 85 -12.23 -17.57 10.75
C ALA A 85 -11.67 -17.90 9.35
N UNK A 86 -10.54 -17.58 9.34
CA UNK A 86 -9.89 -17.78 8.13
C UNK A 86 -10.16 -16.74 7.19
N LYS A 87 -10.78 -15.87 7.63
CA LYS A 87 -11.31 -14.81 6.76
C LYS A 87 -11.42 -13.53 7.58
N LEU A 88 -11.07 -12.41 6.98
CA LEU A 88 -11.54 -11.15 7.53
C LEU A 88 -13.06 -11.14 7.28
N ASP A 89 -13.82 -11.34 8.32
CA ASP A 89 -15.28 -11.39 8.18
C ASP A 89 -15.84 -9.97 8.07
N ILE A 90 -15.72 -9.42 6.88
CA ILE A 90 -16.20 -8.07 6.58
C ILE A 90 -17.73 -8.01 6.69
N THR A 91 -18.42 -9.14 6.66
CA THR A 91 -19.87 -9.15 6.90
C THR A 91 -20.23 -8.69 8.33
N ARG A 92 -19.34 -8.91 9.27
CA ARG A 92 -19.51 -8.33 10.63
C ARG A 92 -19.41 -6.80 10.60
N LEU A 93 -18.83 -6.24 9.57
CA LEU A 93 -18.73 -4.80 9.35
C LEU A 93 -19.74 -4.27 8.32
N UNK A 94 -20.40 -5.04 7.89
CA UNK A 94 -21.23 -4.78 6.82
C UNK A 94 -22.56 -4.17 7.07
N THR A 95 -22.96 -4.24 8.25
CA THR A 95 -24.14 -3.45 8.60
C THR A 95 -23.70 -1.99 8.72
N LEU A 96 -23.68 -1.32 7.61
CA LEU A 96 -23.25 0.06 7.56
C LEU A 96 -24.41 0.99 7.85
N THR A 97 -24.21 1.89 8.78
CA THR A 97 -25.05 3.08 8.91
C THR A 97 -24.56 4.11 7.91
N SER A 98 -25.44 5.01 7.49
CA SER A 98 -25.08 6.06 6.55
C SER A 98 -23.90 6.87 7.11
N GLY A 99 -22.83 6.94 6.39
CA GLY A 99 -21.64 7.68 6.79
C GLY A 99 -20.43 6.83 7.11
N ASP A 100 -20.61 5.60 7.60
CA ASP A 100 -19.47 4.74 7.95
C ASP A 100 -18.84 4.12 6.69
N ASN A 101 -17.55 3.78 6.80
CA ASN A 101 -16.77 3.11 5.76
C ASN A 101 -16.09 1.87 6.33
N VAL A 102 -15.98 0.83 5.52
CA VAL A 102 -15.20 -0.37 5.87
C VAL A 102 -13.74 -0.07 5.50
N MET A 103 -12.88 -0.08 6.50
CA MET A 103 -11.48 0.32 6.36
C MET A 103 -10.56 -0.74 6.93
N ILE A 104 -9.33 -0.73 6.46
CA ILE A 104 -8.24 -1.54 7.05
C ILE A 104 -7.28 -0.56 7.70
N ALA A 105 -7.06 -0.74 9.00
CA ALA A 105 -6.13 0.04 9.79
C ALA A 105 -4.73 -0.56 9.66
N PHE A 106 -3.74 0.29 9.43
CA PHE A 106 -2.33 -0.09 9.36
C PHE A 106 -1.59 0.65 10.49
N PRO A 107 -1.31 -0.05 11.58
CA PRO A 107 -0.57 0.55 12.69
C PRO A 107 0.83 0.99 12.27
N VAL A 108 1.37 1.98 12.99
CA VAL A 108 2.64 2.59 12.64
C VAL A 108 3.79 1.59 12.76
N ARG A 109 4.60 1.58 11.73
CA ARG A 109 5.91 0.94 11.71
C ARG A 109 6.88 1.91 11.03
N UNK A 110 8.00 2.02 11.32
CA UNK A 110 8.98 2.77 10.79
C UNK A 110 9.64 1.97 9.76
N ILE A 111 10.02 2.63 8.72
CA ILE A 111 10.64 1.96 7.57
C ILE A 111 11.98 2.61 7.24
N LYS A 112 12.94 1.79 6.88
CA LYS A 112 14.21 2.28 6.32
C LYS A 112 14.45 1.55 5.01
N MET A 113 14.71 2.31 3.94
CA MET A 113 15.21 1.76 2.68
C MET A 113 16.58 2.33 2.40
N THR A 114 17.50 1.46 2.02
CA THR A 114 18.83 1.85 1.56
C THR A 114 19.19 1.08 0.29
N LYS A 115 20.04 1.70 -0.52
CA LYS A 115 20.61 1.05 -1.70
C LYS A 115 22.11 1.36 -1.74
N SER A 116 22.88 0.29 -1.81
CA SER A 116 24.35 0.39 -1.93
C SER A 116 24.75 -0.42 -3.15
N UNK A 117 25.20 0.18 -4.05
CA UNK A 117 25.40 -0.32 -5.26
C UNK A 117 24.15 -0.76 -5.87
N SER A 118 24.08 -1.93 -6.05
CA SER A 118 22.90 -2.59 -6.54
C SER A 118 22.11 -3.36 -5.45
N THR A 119 22.61 -3.42 -4.24
CA THR A 119 21.91 -4.11 -3.15
C THR A 119 20.87 -3.19 -2.51
N VAL A 120 19.60 -3.57 -2.60
CA VAL A 120 18.47 -2.89 -1.97
C VAL A 120 18.17 -3.59 -0.64
N THR A 121 18.04 -2.82 0.43
CA THR A 121 17.68 -3.32 1.76
C THR A 121 16.45 -2.56 2.25
N LEU A 122 15.45 -3.32 2.68
CA LEU A 122 14.24 -2.81 3.31
C LEU A 122 14.21 -3.33 4.74
N SER A 123 14.11 -2.42 5.70
CA SER A 123 13.92 -2.78 7.11
C SER A 123 12.65 -2.12 7.65
N ILE A 124 11.89 -2.87 8.42
CA ILE A 124 10.65 -2.41 9.06
C ILE A 124 10.79 -2.69 10.56
N THR A 125 10.48 -1.70 11.39
CA THR A 125 10.68 -1.82 12.83
C THR A 125 9.49 -1.32 13.63
N GLU A 126 9.30 -1.92 14.81
CA GLU A 126 8.34 -1.45 15.83
C GLU A 126 8.90 -0.27 16.64
N GLU A 127 10.21 -0.04 16.58
CA GLU A 127 10.89 1.00 17.37
C GLU A 127 10.70 2.37 16.72
N LEU A 128 9.81 3.19 17.28
CA LEU A 128 9.38 4.44 16.66
C LEU A 128 10.46 5.52 16.59
N ASN A 129 11.48 5.43 17.46
CA ASN A 129 12.56 6.43 17.49
C ASN A 129 13.87 5.93 16.90
N LYS A 130 13.81 4.84 16.12
CA LYS A 130 15.03 4.23 15.56
C LYS A 130 15.67 5.14 14.52
N VAL A 131 16.94 5.46 14.75
CA VAL A 131 17.69 6.39 13.89
C VAL A 131 17.78 5.86 12.45
N GLY A 132 17.52 6.74 11.48
CA GLY A 132 17.59 6.41 10.06
C GLY A 132 16.30 5.85 9.47
N TYR A 133 15.30 5.61 10.31
CA TYR A 133 13.99 5.13 9.87
C TYR A 133 13.02 6.30 9.69
N GLN A 134 12.04 6.11 8.81
CA GLN A 134 11.00 7.11 8.55
C GLN A 134 9.61 6.51 8.77
N TYR A 135 8.65 7.37 9.06
CA TYR A 135 7.23 7.01 9.24
C TYR A 135 6.33 7.91 8.39
N TYR A 136 6.76 8.20 7.17
CA TYR A 136 6.06 9.15 6.29
C TYR A 136 4.61 8.77 6.03
N ALA A 137 4.29 7.47 5.97
CA ALA A 137 2.92 7.00 5.77
C ALA A 137 1.99 7.35 6.94
N HIS A 138 2.57 7.64 8.11
CA HIS A 138 1.85 7.90 9.36
C HIS A 138 2.05 9.33 9.85
N SER A 139 2.51 10.23 8.99
CA SER A 139 2.85 11.59 9.42
C SER A 139 2.09 12.63 8.59
N THR A 140 1.86 13.77 9.21
CA THR A 140 1.18 14.91 8.60
C THR A 140 2.10 16.10 8.34
N GLY A 141 3.35 16.01 8.71
CA GLY A 141 4.31 17.11 8.47
C GLY A 141 4.81 17.18 7.03
N THR A 142 6.06 17.54 6.86
CA THR A 142 6.75 17.58 5.57
C THR A 142 7.85 16.51 5.54
N LEU A 143 8.43 16.24 4.38
CA LEU A 143 9.53 15.27 4.28
C LEU A 143 10.73 15.67 5.12
N SER A 144 11.02 16.95 5.15
CA SER A 144 12.14 17.49 5.92
C SER A 144 11.83 17.66 7.41
N ASN A 145 10.54 17.75 7.78
CA ASN A 145 10.10 17.92 9.16
C ASN A 145 8.77 17.18 9.39
N PRO A 146 8.82 15.85 9.40
CA PRO A 146 7.58 15.12 9.69
C PRO A 146 7.12 15.29 11.12
N UNK A 147 5.88 15.39 11.21
CA UNK A 147 5.29 15.56 12.44
C UNK A 147 5.26 14.26 13.17
N THR A 148 4.82 14.31 14.43
CA THR A 148 4.71 13.12 15.25
C THR A 148 3.89 12.05 14.54
N ALA A 149 4.38 10.85 14.58
CA ALA A 149 3.70 9.70 13.94
C ALA A 149 2.30 9.48 14.54
N LYS A 150 1.33 9.27 13.69
CA LYS A 150 -0.01 8.82 14.10
C LYS A 150 0.01 7.31 14.35
N ASP A 151 -0.87 6.83 15.22
CA ASP A 151 -0.90 5.42 15.61
C ASP A 151 -1.21 4.50 14.41
N ALA A 152 -2.03 4.96 13.47
CA ALA A 152 -2.38 4.21 12.28
C ALA A 152 -2.85 5.14 11.16
N PHE A 153 -2.73 4.68 9.92
CA PHE A 153 -3.52 5.19 8.83
C PHE A 153 -4.50 4.10 8.39
N TYR A 154 -5.53 4.50 7.66
CA TYR A 154 -6.61 3.60 7.25
C TYR A 154 -6.80 3.67 5.75
N LEU A 155 -6.98 2.51 5.11
CA LEU A 155 -7.33 2.44 3.69
C LEU A 155 -8.68 1.73 3.54
N GLY A 156 -9.48 2.18 2.60
CA GLY A 156 -10.73 1.52 2.27
C GLY A 156 -10.51 0.05 1.96
N ALA A 157 -11.25 -0.85 2.59
CA ALA A 157 -11.19 -2.28 2.29
C ALA A 157 -11.54 -2.53 0.82
N TYR A 158 -12.40 -1.68 0.25
CA TYR A 158 -12.91 -1.76 -1.12
C TYR A 158 -12.47 -0.55 -1.93
N LYS A 159 -12.49 -0.73 -3.24
CA LYS A 159 -12.33 0.39 -4.18
C LYS A 159 -13.50 1.38 -4.06
N UNK A 160 -13.30 2.52 -4.37
CA UNK A 160 -14.18 3.53 -4.08
C UNK A 160 -15.38 3.44 -4.87
N TYR A 161 -16.41 3.84 -4.26
CA TYR A 161 -17.74 4.09 -4.80
C TYR A 161 -18.22 5.46 -4.35
N THR A 162 -18.81 6.24 -5.26
CA THR A 162 -19.29 7.58 -4.89
C THR A 162 -20.80 7.55 -4.72
N ASN A 163 -21.26 7.92 -3.53
CA ASN A 163 -22.66 8.08 -3.22
C ASN A 163 -22.95 9.57 -2.99
N SER A 164 -23.65 10.22 -3.93
CA SER A 164 -23.98 11.65 -3.85
C SER A 164 -22.75 12.53 -3.59
N SER A 165 -21.69 12.31 -4.37
CA SER A 165 -20.42 13.04 -4.27
C SER A 165 -19.64 12.79 -2.97
N VAL A 166 -19.96 11.70 -2.26
CA VAL A 166 -19.21 11.25 -1.07
C VAL A 166 -18.58 9.90 -1.40
N MET A 167 -17.27 9.83 -1.37
CA MET A 167 -16.55 8.57 -1.64
C MET A 167 -16.76 7.58 -0.49
N LYS A 168 -17.10 6.36 -0.83
CA LYS A 168 -17.37 5.30 0.15
C LYS A 168 -16.53 4.07 -0.11
N SER A 169 -16.16 3.36 0.94
CA SER A 169 -15.59 2.03 0.90
C SER A 169 -16.65 1.05 1.39
N TRP A 170 -17.48 0.58 0.45
CA TRP A 170 -18.64 -0.28 0.73
C TRP A 170 -18.58 -1.55 -0.11
N SER A 171 -19.09 -2.57 0.47
CA SER A 171 -19.33 -3.85 -0.23
C SER A 171 -20.59 -3.76 -1.10
N UNK A 172 -20.44 -4.50 -2.23
CA UNK A 172 -21.54 -4.62 -3.07
C UNK A 172 -21.80 -3.50 -4.00
N LYS A 173 -20.73 -2.76 -4.24
CA LYS A 173 -20.82 -1.55 -5.08
C LYS A 173 -19.89 -1.69 -6.27
N THR A 174 -20.30 -1.23 -7.44
CA THR A 174 -19.41 -1.14 -8.59
C THR A 174 -18.45 0.04 -8.36
N PRO A 175 -17.14 -0.21 -8.46
CA PRO A 175 -16.18 0.87 -8.27
C PRO A 175 -16.35 1.97 -9.31
N ASP A 176 -16.15 3.21 -8.90
CA ASP A 176 -16.18 4.34 -9.81
C ASP A 176 -15.02 4.30 -10.79
N THR A 177 -15.31 4.73 -11.99
CA THR A 177 -14.33 4.99 -13.06
C THR A 177 -14.59 6.38 -13.63
N ASN A 178 -13.71 6.86 -14.46
CA ASN A 178 -13.87 8.17 -15.12
C ASN A 178 -13.92 9.34 -14.12
N VAL A 179 -13.21 9.23 -13.01
CA VAL A 179 -13.13 10.30 -12.00
C VAL A 179 -11.72 10.87 -12.01
N THR A 180 -11.60 12.18 -12.13
CA THR A 180 -10.30 12.86 -12.05
C THR A 180 -9.71 12.71 -10.65
N GLN A 181 -8.40 12.83 -10.54
CA GLN A 181 -7.73 12.83 -9.23
C GLN A 181 -8.30 13.92 -8.33
N ALA A 182 -8.52 15.13 -8.89
CA ALA A 182 -9.07 16.27 -8.14
C ALA A 182 -10.47 15.98 -7.58
N ASN A 183 -11.36 15.41 -8.41
CA ASN A 183 -12.70 15.03 -7.96
C ASN A 183 -12.65 13.91 -6.93
N SER A 184 -11.76 12.94 -7.13
CA SER A 184 -11.57 11.85 -6.14
C SER A 184 -11.20 12.41 -4.77
N CYS A 185 -10.26 13.36 -4.72
CA CYS A 185 -9.89 14.03 -3.46
C CYS A 185 -11.08 14.76 -2.85
N THR A 186 -11.86 15.47 -3.67
CA THR A 186 -13.04 16.21 -3.20
C THR A 186 -14.08 15.25 -2.59
N TYR A 187 -14.38 14.16 -3.31
CA TYR A 187 -15.36 13.18 -2.84
C TYR A 187 -14.88 12.44 -1.58
N ALA A 188 -13.57 12.19 -1.46
CA ALA A 188 -13.02 11.59 -0.23
C ALA A 188 -13.20 12.54 0.96
N LYS A 189 -12.86 13.83 0.78
CA LYS A 189 -12.99 14.86 1.83
C LYS A 189 -14.43 15.11 2.24
N SER A 190 -15.40 14.77 1.40
CA SER A 190 -16.82 14.87 1.77
C SER A 190 -17.20 13.90 2.91
N ASN A 191 -16.35 12.92 3.25
CA ASN A 191 -16.54 12.11 4.47
C ASN A 191 -16.10 12.86 5.74
N GLY A 192 -15.22 13.84 5.60
CA GLY A 192 -14.62 14.56 6.73
C GLY A 192 -13.19 14.97 6.39
N SER A 193 -12.71 16.00 7.05
CA SER A 193 -11.41 16.64 6.76
C SER A 193 -10.20 15.72 6.81
N UNK A 194 -10.28 14.67 7.39
CA UNK A 194 -9.30 13.79 7.54
C UNK A 194 -9.21 12.77 6.52
N TYR A 195 -10.24 12.79 5.74
CA TYR A 195 -10.30 11.79 4.65
C TYR A 195 -9.62 12.32 3.40
N ASN A 196 -9.03 11.39 2.59
CA ASN A 196 -8.40 11.69 1.32
C ASN A 196 -8.42 10.39 0.47
N ILE A 197 -7.76 10.42 -0.68
CA ILE A 197 -7.41 9.21 -1.41
C ILE A 197 -5.96 8.80 -1.10
N UNK A 198 -5.52 7.62 -1.39
CA UNK A 198 -4.29 7.12 -1.00
C UNK A 198 -3.21 8.07 -1.41
N UNK A 199 -2.33 8.35 -0.57
CA UNK A 199 -1.15 9.07 -0.75
C UNK A 199 -0.07 8.17 -1.14
N PHE A 200 1.01 8.77 -1.66
CA PHE A 200 2.19 8.06 -2.12
C PHE A 200 2.82 7.18 -1.01
N TYR A 201 3.00 7.74 0.16
CA TYR A 201 3.67 7.00 1.24
C TYR A 201 2.83 5.85 1.80
N GLN A 202 1.51 5.98 1.84
CA GLN A 202 0.66 4.85 2.22
C GLN A 202 0.74 3.74 1.16
N ARG A 203 0.78 4.11 -0.11
CA ARG A 203 1.01 3.16 -1.21
C ARG A 203 2.35 2.45 -1.04
N MET A 204 3.43 3.22 -0.80
CA MET A 204 4.77 2.67 -0.62
C MET A 204 4.88 1.80 0.63
N TYR A 205 4.13 2.17 1.69
CA TYR A 205 4.06 1.36 2.92
C TYR A 205 3.48 -0.03 2.61
N ILE A 206 2.35 -0.09 1.90
CA ILE A 206 1.74 -1.39 1.54
C ILE A 206 2.71 -2.20 0.66
N THR A 207 3.41 -1.53 -0.27
CA THR A 207 4.43 -2.20 -1.09
C THR A 207 5.57 -2.74 -0.23
N ALA A 208 5.98 -2.00 0.80
CA ALA A 208 7.02 -2.46 1.74
C ALA A 208 6.56 -3.69 2.53
N LEU A 209 5.32 -3.66 3.06
CA LEU A 209 4.75 -4.83 3.75
C LEU A 209 4.69 -6.03 2.79
N TYR A 210 4.26 -5.80 1.55
CA TYR A 210 4.20 -6.85 0.54
C TYR A 210 5.59 -7.44 0.30
N MET A 211 6.60 -6.59 0.05
CA MET A 211 7.96 -7.08 -0.22
C MET A 211 8.53 -7.83 0.98
N MET A 212 8.29 -7.32 2.20
CA MET A 212 8.76 -8.01 3.41
C MET A 212 8.15 -9.40 3.55
N LYS A 213 6.84 -9.54 3.27
CA LYS A 213 6.14 -10.81 3.45
C LYS A 213 6.40 -11.80 2.32
N TYR A 214 6.46 -11.34 1.08
CA TYR A 214 6.47 -12.23 -0.08
C TYR A 214 7.85 -12.39 -0.72
N GLY A 215 8.74 -11.44 -0.53
CA GLY A 215 10.10 -11.51 -1.08
C GLY A 215 10.16 -11.67 -2.60
N ASN A 216 9.13 -11.23 -3.31
CA ASN A 216 9.06 -11.41 -4.75
C ASN A 216 8.24 -10.26 -5.37
N PRO A 217 8.85 -9.46 -6.26
CA PRO A 217 8.14 -8.32 -6.85
C PRO A 217 7.03 -8.72 -7.83
N ASN A 218 7.02 -9.96 -8.33
CA ASN A 218 5.96 -10.41 -9.24
C ASN A 218 4.74 -10.86 -8.44
N SER A 219 3.89 -9.90 -8.11
CA SER A 219 2.72 -10.14 -7.26
C SER A 219 1.68 -11.06 -7.93
N GLN A 220 1.62 -11.10 -9.25
CA GLN A 220 0.73 -12.01 -9.95
C GLN A 220 1.16 -13.47 -9.81
N SER A 221 2.46 -13.72 -9.69
CA SER A 221 2.95 -15.10 -9.57
C SER A 221 2.85 -15.66 -8.16
N VAL A 222 2.90 -14.81 -7.15
CA VAL A 222 2.90 -15.29 -5.75
C VAL A 222 1.59 -15.10 -5.01
N VAL A 223 0.70 -14.25 -5.49
CA VAL A 223 -0.63 -14.04 -4.90
C VAL A 223 -1.73 -14.45 -5.86
N UNK A 224 -1.84 -13.84 -6.92
CA UNK A 224 -2.81 -14.19 -7.91
C UNK A 224 -2.72 -13.18 -9.03
N GLN A 225 -3.28 -13.55 -10.08
CA GLN A 225 -3.38 -12.61 -11.19
C GLN A 225 -4.44 -11.52 -10.98
N UNK A 226 -5.52 -11.95 -10.38
CA UNK A 226 -6.46 -11.02 -10.12
C UNK A 226 -7.26 -10.76 -11.33
N TYR A 227 -8.07 -9.75 -11.22
CA TYR A 227 -9.03 -9.34 -12.25
C TYR A 227 -8.35 -8.34 -13.21
N THR A 228 -7.53 -8.85 -14.07
CA THR A 228 -6.65 -8.03 -14.92
C THR A 228 -6.81 -8.28 -16.43
N ASN A 229 -7.69 -9.21 -16.83
CA ASN A 229 -7.95 -9.51 -18.26
C ASN A 229 -9.45 -9.75 -18.49
N UNK A 230 -10.13 -8.79 -18.14
CA UNK A 230 -11.50 -8.90 -18.12
C UNK A 230 -12.00 -7.85 -19.02
N SER A 231 -13.27 -7.75 -19.27
CA SER A 231 -13.92 -6.78 -20.17
C SER A 231 -14.93 -5.87 -19.47
N SER A 232 -15.27 -6.10 -18.22
CA SER A 232 -16.21 -5.28 -17.46
C SER A 232 -15.80 -5.19 -16.00
N TYR A 233 -15.98 -4.03 -15.41
CA TYR A 233 -15.69 -3.79 -14.00
C TYR A 233 -16.59 -4.63 -13.12
N GLN A 234 -16.05 -5.12 -12.03
CA GLN A 234 -16.76 -5.99 -11.10
C GLN A 234 -17.05 -5.26 -9.78
N SER A 235 -18.24 -5.55 -9.24
CA SER A 235 -18.64 -5.01 -7.94
C SER A 235 -17.77 -5.57 -6.81
N THR A 236 -17.60 -4.76 -5.81
CA THR A 236 -16.98 -5.19 -4.55
C THR A 236 -17.85 -6.23 -3.85
N UNK A 237 -17.09 -7.01 -3.15
CA UNK A 237 -17.74 -8.00 -2.45
C UNK A 237 -17.25 -9.35 -2.64
N ALA A 238 -16.39 -9.39 -3.67
CA ALA A 238 -16.08 -10.78 -4.06
C ALA A 238 -15.11 -11.46 -3.10
N THR A 239 -14.34 -10.69 -2.35
CA THR A 239 -13.34 -11.24 -1.43
C THR A 239 -13.83 -11.37 0.01
N ASN A 240 -15.07 -11.07 0.30
CA ASN A 240 -15.60 -11.12 1.68
C ASN A 240 -15.47 -12.51 2.29
N SER A 241 -15.63 -13.55 1.47
CA SER A 241 -15.62 -14.93 1.95
C SER A 241 -14.27 -15.65 1.78
N ILE A 242 -13.23 -14.95 1.31
CA ILE A 242 -11.93 -15.60 1.12
C ILE A 242 -10.92 -15.14 2.16
N THR A 243 -10.01 -16.05 2.48
CA THR A 243 -8.90 -15.77 3.37
C THR A 243 -7.97 -14.73 2.73
N ASN A 244 -7.36 -13.92 3.56
CA ASN A 244 -6.31 -13.01 3.12
C ASN A 244 -5.27 -13.79 2.32
N ALA A 245 -4.90 -13.30 1.13
CA ALA A 245 -4.10 -14.06 0.18
C ALA A 245 -2.73 -14.41 0.75
N THR A 246 -2.47 -15.68 0.72
CA THR A 246 -1.17 -16.19 1.10
C THR A 246 -0.49 -16.90 -0.04
N UNK A 247 -1.17 -17.26 -0.91
CA UNK A 247 -0.65 -17.94 -2.06
C UNK A 247 -1.67 -17.88 -3.11
N ALA A 248 -1.09 -17.98 -4.23
CA ALA A 248 -1.92 -18.03 -5.42
C ALA A 248 -2.66 -19.36 -5.49
N THR A 249 -3.93 -19.29 -5.37
CA THR A 249 -4.76 -20.50 -5.45
C THR A 249 -5.39 -20.67 -6.83
N THR A 250 -5.24 -19.68 -7.70
CA THR A 250 -5.82 -19.68 -9.04
C THR A 250 -5.00 -18.81 -9.98
N THR A 251 -4.92 -19.23 -11.21
CA THR A 251 -4.33 -18.46 -12.31
C THR A 251 -5.41 -17.80 -13.16
N SER A 252 -6.68 -17.93 -12.76
CA SER A 252 -7.78 -17.34 -13.51
C SER A 252 -7.75 -15.83 -13.45
N SER A 253 -8.01 -15.22 -14.58
CA SER A 253 -8.14 -13.75 -14.70
C SER A 253 -9.39 -13.22 -13.96
N THR A 254 -10.26 -14.12 -13.51
CA THR A 254 -11.46 -13.75 -12.74
C THR A 254 -11.27 -13.80 -11.22
N UNK A 255 -10.24 -14.29 -10.79
CA UNK A 255 -10.03 -14.35 -9.43
C UNK A 255 -9.87 -13.02 -8.94
N ARG A 256 -10.36 -12.77 -7.89
CA ARG A 256 -10.25 -11.53 -7.14
C ARG A 256 -9.21 -11.70 -6.04
N ILE A 257 -8.49 -10.65 -5.74
CA ILE A 257 -7.42 -10.73 -4.73
C ILE A 257 -7.80 -10.01 -3.44
N LYS A 258 -7.32 -10.56 -2.31
CA LYS A 258 -7.36 -9.90 -1.00
C LYS A 258 -5.94 -9.89 -0.46
N LEU A 259 -5.37 -8.70 -0.34
CA LEU A 259 -4.01 -8.52 0.19
C LEU A 259 -4.09 -7.62 1.41
N PHE A 260 -3.69 -8.11 2.55
CA PHE A 260 -3.78 -7.37 3.83
C PHE A 260 -5.17 -6.80 4.08
N UNK A 261 -6.17 -7.56 3.69
CA UNK A 261 -7.39 -7.21 3.80
C UNK A 261 -7.97 -6.34 2.84
N LEU A 262 -7.13 -5.87 1.92
CA LEU A 262 -7.62 -4.94 0.89
C LEU A 262 -8.07 -5.74 -0.33
N GLU A 263 -9.28 -5.51 -0.77
CA GLU A 263 -9.82 -6.15 -1.99
C GLU A 263 -9.24 -5.46 -3.21
N ASP A 264 -8.85 -6.26 -4.23
CA ASP A 264 -8.36 -5.79 -5.52
C ASP A 264 -7.23 -4.77 -5.39
N ARG A 265 -6.16 -5.15 -4.66
CA ARG A 265 -5.01 -4.25 -4.53
C ARG A 265 -4.35 -3.97 -5.88
N TRP A 266 -4.57 -4.86 -6.86
CA TRP A 266 -4.31 -4.61 -8.29
C TRP A 266 -5.43 -5.24 -9.09
N GLY A 267 -5.60 -4.78 -10.34
CA GLY A 267 -6.70 -5.22 -11.20
C GLY A 267 -8.02 -4.52 -10.90
N ASN A 268 -9.02 -4.83 -11.65
CA ASN A 268 -10.34 -4.19 -11.69
C ASN A 268 -10.23 -2.73 -12.13
N THR A 269 -9.94 -1.79 -11.22
CA THR A 269 -9.69 -0.37 -11.58
C THR A 269 -8.34 0.07 -11.02
N PRO A 270 -7.55 0.88 -11.74
CA PRO A 270 -6.36 1.48 -11.14
C PRO A 270 -6.74 2.53 -10.11
N GLU A 271 -5.79 2.94 -9.28
CA GLU A 271 -6.04 3.87 -8.19
C GLU A 271 -5.20 5.14 -8.37
N TRP A 272 -5.84 6.31 -8.38
CA TRP A 272 -5.13 7.59 -8.27
C TRP A 272 -4.32 7.59 -6.96
N VAL A 273 -3.10 8.11 -7.10
CA VAL A 273 -2.19 8.25 -5.94
C VAL A 273 -1.89 9.74 -5.77
N UNK A 274 -2.25 10.26 -4.70
CA UNK A 274 -2.02 11.64 -4.46
C UNK A 274 -0.72 11.84 -3.72
N UNK A 275 -0.22 13.00 -3.75
CA UNK A 275 0.87 13.37 -3.04
C UNK A 275 2.14 12.98 -3.67
N ALA A 276 2.08 12.49 -4.96
CA ALA A 276 3.30 12.32 -5.73
C ALA A 276 3.18 13.07 -7.03
N TYR A 277 4.27 13.64 -7.47
CA TYR A 277 4.28 14.51 -8.63
C TYR A 277 5.65 14.43 -9.29
N THR A 278 5.68 14.39 -10.62
CA THR A 278 6.95 14.35 -11.37
C THR A 278 7.04 15.60 -12.23
N ASN A 279 8.13 16.35 -12.12
CA ASN A 279 8.31 17.57 -12.89
C ASN A 279 8.89 17.28 -14.30
N SER A 280 9.08 18.32 -15.10
CA SER A 280 9.59 18.19 -16.47
C SER A 280 11.01 17.59 -16.53
N SER A 281 11.77 17.68 -15.46
CA SER A 281 13.09 17.03 -15.35
C SER A 281 12.99 15.60 -14.81
N LYS A 282 11.77 15.08 -14.68
CA LYS A 282 11.47 13.74 -14.18
C LYS A 282 11.87 13.54 -12.71
N VAL A 283 12.05 14.62 -11.96
CA VAL A 283 12.32 14.51 -10.53
C VAL A 283 11.01 14.28 -9.78
N LEU A 284 11.03 13.32 -8.86
CA LEU A 284 9.89 13.00 -8.03
C LEU A 284 9.79 13.97 -6.86
N TYR A 285 8.64 14.58 -6.70
CA TYR A 285 8.26 15.44 -5.59
C TYR A 285 7.14 14.79 -4.81
N CYS A 286 7.22 14.82 -3.49
CA CYS A 286 6.23 14.21 -2.61
C CYS A 286 5.85 15.14 -1.47
N MET A 287 4.71 14.86 -0.86
CA MET A 287 4.27 15.54 0.37
C MET A 287 3.55 14.52 1.26
N LEU A 288 3.50 14.80 2.54
CA LEU A 288 2.91 13.89 3.52
C LEU A 288 1.41 14.15 3.73
N THR A 289 0.98 15.40 3.49
CA THR A 289 -0.41 15.82 3.70
C THR A 289 -0.86 16.74 2.58
N GLY A 290 -2.13 17.03 2.54
CA GLY A 290 -2.70 18.01 1.66
C GLY A 290 -3.26 17.41 0.39
N ARG A 291 -3.30 18.21 -0.65
CA ARG A 291 -3.88 17.87 -1.93
C ARG A 291 -2.87 18.13 -3.03
N ALA A 292 -2.53 17.08 -3.76
CA ALA A 292 -1.47 17.18 -4.77
C ALA A 292 -1.90 17.92 -6.04
N UNK A 293 -2.00 18.96 -5.82
CA UNK A 293 -2.47 19.69 -6.89
C UNK A 293 -1.42 20.55 -7.50
N THR A 294 -0.44 20.80 -6.76
CA THR A 294 0.60 21.70 -7.26
C THR A 294 1.98 21.23 -6.82
N LEU A 295 2.98 21.42 -7.66
CA LEU A 295 4.39 21.11 -7.35
C LEU A 295 4.94 21.95 -6.20
N SER A 296 4.41 23.11 -6.01
CA SER A 296 4.88 24.04 -4.97
C SER A 296 4.77 23.53 -3.53
N UNK A 297 4.02 22.63 -3.36
CA UNK A 297 3.89 22.05 -2.07
C UNK A 297 4.62 20.75 -1.92
N UNK A 298 5.21 20.20 -2.88
CA UNK A 298 5.83 19.03 -2.84
C UNK A 298 7.26 19.25 -2.60
N GLU A 299 7.84 18.51 -1.87
CA GLU A 299 9.28 18.54 -1.62
C GLU A 299 10.00 17.56 -2.54
N SER A 300 11.16 17.96 -3.07
CA SER A 300 11.95 17.07 -3.92
C SER A 300 12.46 15.87 -3.11
N THR A 301 12.35 14.69 -3.71
CA THR A 301 12.95 13.49 -3.13
C THR A 301 14.42 13.31 -3.54
N UNK A 302 14.69 14.12 -4.51
CA UNK A 302 15.94 13.99 -5.05
C UNK A 302 16.17 12.88 -5.97
N THR A 303 15.05 12.22 -6.35
CA THR A 303 15.10 11.02 -7.18
C THR A 303 14.58 11.32 -8.58
N THR A 304 15.36 11.01 -9.60
CA THR A 304 14.91 11.10 -11.00
C THR A 304 14.28 9.77 -11.39
N ILE A 305 13.06 9.84 -11.89
CA ILE A 305 12.26 8.68 -12.28
C ILE A 305 12.54 8.37 -13.75
N THR A 306 12.74 7.09 -14.08
CA THR A 306 12.79 6.69 -15.48
C THR A 306 11.35 6.69 -16.04
N GLN A 307 11.17 7.40 -17.14
CA GLN A 307 9.88 7.44 -17.84
C GLN A 307 10.05 6.95 -19.27
N THR A 308 9.12 6.13 -19.72
CA THR A 308 9.10 5.59 -21.08
C THR A 308 7.71 5.82 -21.69
N SER A 309 7.62 5.72 -23.00
CA SER A 309 6.35 5.88 -23.72
C SER A 309 5.57 4.58 -23.84
N SER A 310 6.06 3.51 -23.26
CA SER A 310 5.45 2.18 -23.39
C SER A 310 5.57 1.40 -22.08
N TYR A 311 4.84 0.31 -21.99
CA TYR A 311 4.94 -0.62 -20.86
C TYR A 311 6.34 -1.23 -20.83
N THR A 312 6.99 -1.13 -19.70
CA THR A 312 8.33 -1.71 -19.48
C THR A 312 8.38 -2.35 -18.09
N CYS A 313 9.29 -3.28 -17.92
CA CYS A 313 9.53 -3.90 -16.62
C CYS A 313 10.48 -3.02 -15.81
N LEU A 314 10.22 -2.95 -14.52
CA LEU A 314 11.09 -2.25 -13.59
C LEU A 314 12.36 -3.08 -13.38
N SER A 315 13.52 -2.48 -13.56
CA SER A 315 14.80 -3.17 -13.32
C SER A 315 15.55 -2.60 -12.13
N SER A 316 15.16 -1.43 -11.64
CA SER A 316 15.82 -0.81 -10.49
C SER A 316 14.89 0.17 -9.80
N VAL A 317 14.96 0.19 -8.47
CA VAL A 317 14.20 1.12 -7.63
C VAL A 317 15.13 2.14 -6.96
N ALA A 318 14.57 3.24 -6.51
CA ALA A 318 15.31 4.31 -5.84
C ALA A 318 16.06 3.81 -4.60
N GLY A 319 15.41 3.01 -3.76
CA GLY A 319 16.06 2.38 -2.63
C GLY A 319 16.51 3.36 -1.56
N ASN A 320 15.74 4.43 -1.33
CA ASN A 320 16.01 5.37 -0.24
C ASN A 320 14.70 5.73 0.44
N ASN A 321 14.78 6.34 1.62
CA ASN A 321 13.60 6.61 2.45
C ASN A 321 12.57 7.53 1.78
N LYS A 322 13.01 8.49 0.96
CA LYS A 322 12.10 9.50 0.39
C LYS A 322 11.38 8.98 -0.86
N ALA A 323 12.04 8.16 -1.67
CA ALA A 323 11.46 7.67 -2.93
C ALA A 323 11.14 6.18 -2.91
N MET A 324 11.66 5.44 -1.96
CA MET A 324 11.38 4.03 -1.67
C MET A 324 11.49 3.15 -2.93
N PHE A 325 10.39 2.60 -3.40
CA PHE A 325 10.33 1.72 -4.57
C PHE A 325 10.07 2.46 -5.88
N ALA A 326 10.22 3.77 -5.91
CA ALA A 326 10.01 4.54 -7.13
C ALA A 326 10.95 4.05 -8.25
N PRO A 327 10.49 3.95 -9.51
CA PRO A 327 11.26 3.35 -10.61
C PRO A 327 12.39 4.28 -11.08
N ILE A 328 13.60 3.77 -11.09
CA ILE A 328 14.75 4.54 -11.60
C ILE A 328 15.46 3.91 -12.80
N UNK A 329 15.04 2.69 -13.10
CA UNK A 329 15.50 2.05 -14.20
C UNK A 329 14.46 1.12 -14.62
N THR A 330 14.30 1.04 -15.92
CA THR A 330 13.39 0.05 -16.53
C THR A 330 14.13 -0.72 -17.64
N VAL A 331 13.55 -1.87 -18.02
CA VAL A 331 14.08 -2.70 -19.08
C VAL A 331 12.92 -3.14 -19.99
N ASN A 332 13.12 -3.05 -21.28
CA ASN A 332 12.13 -3.48 -22.24
C ASN A 332 12.34 -4.95 -22.57
N ASN A 333 11.85 -5.82 -21.69
CA ASN A 333 12.01 -7.27 -21.86
C ASN A 333 10.77 -7.99 -21.32
N SER A 334 9.99 -8.55 -22.22
CA SER A 334 8.74 -9.24 -21.91
C SER A 334 8.95 -10.54 -21.14
N SER A 335 10.17 -11.08 -21.10
CA SER A 335 10.46 -12.29 -20.33
C SER A 335 10.78 -12.04 -18.87
N TRP A 336 10.92 -10.78 -18.47
CA TRP A 336 11.27 -10.42 -17.09
C TRP A 336 10.03 -9.93 -16.33
N ASN A 337 9.30 -10.83 -15.74
CA ASN A 337 8.08 -10.54 -15.00
C ASN A 337 8.41 -10.17 -13.54
N THR A 338 9.36 -9.24 -13.35
CA THR A 338 9.85 -8.96 -12.00
C THR A 338 9.29 -7.69 -11.40
N TYR A 339 9.31 -6.60 -12.14
CA TYR A 339 8.62 -5.36 -11.77
C TYR A 339 7.88 -4.89 -13.01
N TYR A 340 6.60 -4.61 -12.86
CA TYR A 340 5.82 -4.07 -13.96
C TYR A 340 5.59 -2.59 -13.73
N SER A 341 5.90 -1.80 -14.72
CA SER A 341 5.56 -0.40 -14.71
C SER A 341 5.16 0.06 -16.10
N SER A 342 4.23 0.95 -16.14
CA SER A 342 3.72 1.55 -17.36
C SER A 342 3.85 3.05 -17.25
N TYR A 343 4.43 3.67 -18.26
CA TYR A 343 4.56 5.12 -18.30
C TYR A 343 4.04 5.62 -19.64
N ASN A 344 3.09 6.53 -19.61
CA ASN A 344 2.81 7.35 -20.77
C ASN A 344 3.76 8.53 -20.69
N GLY A 345 4.83 8.45 -21.46
CA GLY A 345 5.97 9.33 -21.37
C GLY A 345 5.61 10.80 -21.45
N VAL A 346 6.19 11.58 -20.58
CA VAL A 346 5.78 12.93 -20.42
C VAL A 346 6.89 13.91 -20.11
N ASN A 347 6.70 15.09 -20.62
CA ASN A 347 7.70 16.16 -20.54
C ASN A 347 7.27 17.31 -19.62
N SER A 348 6.21 17.12 -18.85
CA SER A 348 5.67 18.17 -17.97
C SER A 348 5.27 17.57 -16.62
N SER A 349 4.56 18.33 -15.84
CA SER A 349 4.11 17.89 -14.52
C SER A 349 3.15 16.71 -14.61
N CYS A 350 3.48 15.62 -13.94
CA CYS A 350 2.74 14.37 -14.10
C CYS A 350 2.11 13.89 -12.80
N LEU A 351 0.88 13.41 -12.94
CA LEU A 351 0.12 12.74 -11.88
C LEU A 351 0.37 11.23 -11.94
N TRP A 352 0.18 10.56 -10.82
CA TRP A 352 0.47 9.15 -10.66
C TRP A 352 -0.81 8.35 -10.37
N SER A 353 -0.95 7.17 -11.02
CA SER A 353 -1.90 6.14 -10.62
C SER A 353 -1.19 4.79 -10.57
N ALA A 354 -1.82 3.86 -9.97
CA ALA A 354 -1.17 2.58 -9.67
C ALA A 354 -2.17 1.43 -9.58
N UNK A 355 -1.51 0.26 -9.58
CA UNK A 355 -2.22 -0.91 -9.31
C UNK A 355 -2.88 -1.57 -10.50
N GLY A 356 -2.82 -1.03 -11.64
CA GLY A 356 -3.35 -1.59 -12.87
C GLY A 356 -4.84 -1.87 -12.91
N SER A 357 -5.29 -2.11 -14.11
CA SER A 357 -6.72 -2.25 -14.36
C SER A 357 -7.09 -3.65 -14.85
N LEU A 358 -8.35 -3.84 -15.15
CA LEU A 358 -8.86 -5.07 -15.77
C LEU A 358 -8.36 -5.26 -17.20
N TYR A 359 -7.74 -4.24 -17.81
CA TYR A 359 -7.23 -4.32 -19.19
C TYR A 359 -5.73 -4.57 -19.27
N ASP A 360 -5.02 -4.56 -18.16
CA ASP A 360 -3.54 -4.53 -18.19
C ASP A 360 -2.89 -5.91 -18.13
N ALA A 361 -3.69 -6.95 -17.97
CA ALA A 361 -3.23 -8.35 -17.99
C ALA A 361 -1.98 -8.55 -17.10
N THR A 362 -0.87 -8.95 -17.70
CA THR A 362 0.38 -9.17 -16.97
C THR A 362 1.07 -7.88 -16.55
N GLY A 363 0.61 -6.73 -17.02
CA GLY A 363 1.13 -5.42 -16.58
C GLY A 363 0.66 -5.02 -15.18
N SER A 364 -0.51 -5.52 -14.75
CA SER A 364 -1.02 -5.20 -13.41
C SER A 364 -0.18 -5.80 -12.29
N GLY A 365 -0.08 -5.12 -11.18
CA GLY A 365 0.62 -5.66 -10.01
C GLY A 365 0.97 -4.60 -8.99
N ILE A 366 1.58 -5.06 -7.89
CA ILE A 366 1.91 -4.18 -6.77
C ILE A 366 2.91 -3.08 -7.16
N PHE A 367 3.69 -3.29 -8.21
CA PHE A 367 4.71 -2.34 -8.68
C PHE A 367 4.28 -1.55 -9.91
N GLU A 368 3.04 -1.74 -10.39
CA GLU A 368 2.61 -0.97 -11.55
C GLU A 368 2.37 0.49 -11.19
N TRP A 369 2.87 1.35 -12.06
CA TRP A 369 2.66 2.80 -12.02
C TRP A 369 2.27 3.29 -13.41
N ILE A 370 1.30 4.17 -13.47
CA ILE A 370 0.97 4.93 -14.68
C ILE A 370 1.19 6.40 -14.34
N ILE A 371 2.06 7.05 -15.10
CA ILE A 371 2.42 8.46 -14.89
C ILE A 371 1.91 9.24 -16.10
N THR A 372 1.01 10.19 -15.89
CA THR A 372 0.32 10.89 -16.98
C THR A 372 0.53 12.39 -16.89
N ASN A 373 0.37 13.05 -18.03
CA ASN A 373 0.51 14.53 -18.16
C ASN A 373 -0.53 15.33 -17.40
N SER A 374 -1.69 14.77 -17.20
CA SER A 374 -2.85 15.57 -16.79
C SER A 374 -3.82 14.75 -15.96
N ASP A 375 -4.72 15.44 -15.33
CA ASP A 375 -5.82 14.86 -14.56
C ASP A 375 -6.86 14.29 -15.54
N ILE A 376 -6.47 13.20 -16.21
CA ILE A 376 -7.30 12.60 -17.25
C ILE A 376 -8.50 11.88 -16.64
N THR A 377 -9.62 11.98 -17.32
CA THR A 377 -10.75 11.08 -17.12
C THR A 377 -10.67 10.02 -18.21
N GLY A 378 -10.60 8.80 -17.83
CA GLY A 378 -10.58 7.69 -18.78
C GLY A 378 -11.18 6.47 -18.13
N ASN A 379 -11.39 5.46 -18.90
CA ASN A 379 -12.00 4.21 -18.43
C ASN A 379 -11.22 3.53 -17.32
N VAL A 380 -10.15 4.14 -16.87
CA VAL A 380 -9.18 3.48 -16.00
C VAL A 380 -9.04 4.11 -14.62
N SER A 381 -9.64 5.30 -14.38
CA SER A 381 -9.30 6.04 -13.14
C SER A 381 -10.33 5.84 -12.05
N GLY A 382 -9.98 5.04 -11.07
CA GLY A 382 -10.69 4.88 -9.80
C GLY A 382 -9.84 5.42 -8.65
N SER A 383 -10.21 5.06 -7.43
CA SER A 383 -9.51 5.51 -6.23
C SER A 383 -9.76 4.57 -5.07
N ARG A 384 -9.06 4.81 -3.97
CA ARG A 384 -9.30 4.13 -2.70
C ARG A 384 -9.31 5.16 -1.59
N LEU A 385 -10.34 5.08 -0.76
CA LEU A 385 -10.51 6.00 0.38
C LEU A 385 -9.37 5.80 1.38
N MET A 386 -8.90 6.89 1.97
CA MET A 386 -7.87 6.87 3.01
C MET A 386 -8.29 7.81 4.14
N TYR A 387 -7.89 7.48 5.36
CA TYR A 387 -8.02 8.36 6.51
C TYR A 387 -6.70 8.39 7.26
N LEU A 388 -6.27 9.59 7.62
CA LEU A 388 -5.14 9.80 8.54
C LEU A 388 -5.51 10.99 9.42
N ASN A 389 -5.52 10.77 10.71
CA ASN A 389 -5.93 11.80 11.65
C ASN A 389 -5.01 13.03 11.50
N UNK A 390 -5.77 14.05 11.26
CA UNK A 390 -5.14 15.29 11.17
C UNK A 390 -4.56 15.61 9.82
N LEU A 391 -5.32 15.20 8.94
CA LEU A 391 -5.05 15.71 7.60
C LEU A 391 -5.72 17.07 7.45
N THR A 392 -4.98 18.11 7.65
CA THR A 392 -5.50 19.48 7.55
C THR A 392 -5.10 20.13 6.23
#